data_2006af252e0fe39eea2ce680c563a512
#
_entry.id   2006af252e0fe39eea2ce680c563a512
#
_cell.length_a   1.000
_cell.length_b   1.000
_cell.length_c   1.000
_cell.angle_alpha   90.00
_cell.angle_beta   90.00
_cell.angle_gamma   90.00
#
_symmetry.space_group_name_H-M   'P 1'
#
loop_
_entity.id
_entity.type
_entity.pdbx_description
1 polymer ?
#
loop_
_entity_poly.entity_id
_entity_poly.type
_entity_poly.pdbx_seq_one_letter_code
_entity_poly.pdbx_strand_id
1 'polypeptide(L)'
;LFGFREGTVYLCPAPLYHSAPLRFAMTVQRLGGTVILMEKFDPEAALALIEKYRIDSAQFVPTHFIRMLKLPAEIREHYDVSSLQSVIHASAPCPVPVKEQMIAWWGPVIHEFYSGTEPVGMCHITSAEWLAHKGSVGKAVRGTLHICDDDGNPLPPRAEGLVYFEGGTEVSYHNDTEKTKEIRNQHGWSTLGDVGWVDEDGYLYLTDRKSFMIISGGVNIYPQEIENLLIGHPKIADVAVVGAPHPEMGEQVVAVVQPMPGITPDAGLAAEITEFARDHLSHVKAPRRVDFMEELPRHPTGKLYKRLIRDAYWGKTDTSIV
;
A
#
# COMPACT_ATOMS: atom_id res chain seq x y z
N LEU A 1 10.91 4.40 -17.98
CA LEU A 1 9.77 4.61 -17.10
C LEU A 1 10.18 5.40 -15.86
N PHE A 2 11.21 4.95 -15.11
CA PHE A 2 11.66 5.56 -13.86
C PHE A 2 12.95 6.39 -13.99
N GLY A 3 13.41 6.70 -15.18
CA GLY A 3 14.54 7.61 -15.44
C GLY A 3 15.93 7.09 -15.05
N PHE A 4 16.08 5.79 -14.72
CA PHE A 4 17.40 5.23 -14.42
C PHE A 4 18.34 5.30 -15.62
N ARG A 5 19.58 5.70 -15.37
CA ARG A 5 20.63 5.91 -16.38
C ARG A 5 22.02 5.57 -15.81
N GLU A 6 23.02 5.62 -16.65
CA GLU A 6 24.41 5.57 -16.21
C GLU A 6 24.68 6.67 -15.17
N GLY A 7 25.36 6.33 -14.09
CA GLY A 7 25.65 7.23 -12.99
C GLY A 7 24.51 7.49 -12.00
N THR A 8 23.31 6.88 -12.16
CA THR A 8 22.24 6.96 -11.16
C THR A 8 22.75 6.57 -9.78
N VAL A 9 22.47 7.39 -8.77
CA VAL A 9 22.72 7.11 -7.35
C VAL A 9 21.39 6.78 -6.68
N TYR A 10 21.22 5.52 -6.30
CA TYR A 10 19.93 4.97 -5.88
C TYR A 10 19.93 4.55 -4.42
N LEU A 11 18.95 4.99 -3.65
CA LEU A 11 18.70 4.56 -2.28
C LEU A 11 17.69 3.40 -2.25
N CYS A 12 18.08 2.30 -1.62
CA CYS A 12 17.24 1.15 -1.35
C CYS A 12 17.07 0.95 0.16
N PRO A 13 15.99 1.44 0.78
CA PRO A 13 15.72 1.29 2.20
C PRO A 13 14.97 0.01 2.56
N ALA A 14 14.65 -0.83 1.58
CA ALA A 14 13.88 -2.06 1.75
C ALA A 14 14.75 -3.30 1.48
N PRO A 15 14.43 -4.45 2.11
CA PRO A 15 15.22 -5.67 1.97
C PRO A 15 15.27 -6.21 0.53
N LEU A 16 16.45 -6.62 0.09
CA LEU A 16 16.70 -7.11 -1.28
C LEU A 16 16.08 -8.49 -1.60
N TYR A 17 15.55 -9.22 -0.62
CA TYR A 17 14.84 -10.47 -0.92
C TYR A 17 13.42 -10.27 -1.47
N HIS A 18 12.94 -9.02 -1.57
CA HIS A 18 11.72 -8.67 -2.27
C HIS A 18 11.98 -8.31 -3.73
N SER A 19 10.97 -8.60 -4.57
CA SER A 19 11.11 -8.48 -6.02
C SER A 19 11.41 -7.05 -6.49
N ALA A 20 10.73 -6.03 -5.96
CA ALA A 20 10.93 -4.66 -6.41
C ALA A 20 12.28 -4.07 -5.95
N PRO A 21 12.67 -4.11 -4.66
CA PRO A 21 13.98 -3.65 -4.22
C PRO A 21 15.13 -4.33 -4.96
N LEU A 22 15.09 -5.66 -5.11
CA LEU A 22 16.10 -6.41 -5.83
C LEU A 22 16.17 -5.99 -7.30
N ARG A 23 15.02 -5.93 -7.98
CA ARG A 23 14.94 -5.60 -9.41
C ARG A 23 15.48 -4.21 -9.69
N PHE A 24 15.13 -3.21 -8.89
CA PHE A 24 15.62 -1.84 -9.07
C PHE A 24 17.10 -1.73 -8.76
N ALA A 25 17.58 -2.31 -7.65
CA ALA A 25 19.01 -2.33 -7.32
C ALA A 25 19.85 -2.97 -8.44
N MET A 26 19.45 -4.16 -8.92
CA MET A 26 20.12 -4.84 -10.04
C MET A 26 20.05 -4.03 -11.34
N THR A 27 18.94 -3.34 -11.61
CA THR A 27 18.79 -2.50 -12.81
C THR A 27 19.76 -1.34 -12.76
N VAL A 28 19.87 -0.64 -11.64
CA VAL A 28 20.79 0.48 -11.45
C VAL A 28 22.24 0.02 -11.59
N GLN A 29 22.62 -1.09 -10.95
CA GLN A 29 23.98 -1.65 -11.09
C GLN A 29 24.30 -2.08 -12.53
N ARG A 30 23.33 -2.69 -13.23
CA ARG A 30 23.49 -3.08 -14.65
C ARG A 30 23.70 -1.87 -15.55
N LEU A 31 23.18 -0.71 -15.21
CA LEU A 31 23.37 0.55 -15.93
C LEU A 31 24.65 1.30 -15.52
N GLY A 32 25.47 0.75 -14.60
CA GLY A 32 26.68 1.39 -14.11
C GLY A 32 26.43 2.46 -13.03
N GLY A 33 25.26 2.41 -12.37
CA GLY A 33 24.95 3.30 -11.25
C GLY A 33 25.43 2.76 -9.90
N THR A 34 25.23 3.56 -8.86
CA THR A 34 25.57 3.28 -7.47
C THR A 34 24.30 2.96 -6.67
N VAL A 35 24.35 1.90 -5.86
CA VAL A 35 23.25 1.51 -4.96
C VAL A 35 23.69 1.72 -3.52
N ILE A 36 22.94 2.53 -2.77
CA ILE A 36 23.10 2.75 -1.33
C ILE A 36 22.02 1.90 -0.65
N LEU A 37 22.44 0.94 0.16
CA LEU A 37 21.54 0.06 0.91
C LEU A 37 21.41 0.52 2.36
N MET A 38 20.19 0.55 2.86
CA MET A 38 19.93 0.67 4.31
C MET A 38 19.71 -0.72 4.89
N GLU A 39 20.37 -1.03 5.98
CA GLU A 39 20.17 -2.29 6.71
C GLU A 39 18.78 -2.35 7.35
N LYS A 40 18.34 -1.21 7.89
CA LYS A 40 17.00 -0.99 8.43
C LYS A 40 16.56 0.42 8.08
N PHE A 41 15.29 0.58 7.71
CA PHE A 41 14.75 1.92 7.45
C PHE A 41 14.67 2.75 8.74
N ASP A 42 15.34 3.89 8.70
CA ASP A 42 15.19 4.99 9.66
C ASP A 42 14.89 6.26 8.87
N PRO A 43 13.85 7.05 9.22
CA PRO A 43 13.40 8.17 8.41
C PRO A 43 14.42 9.31 8.36
N GLU A 44 15.09 9.63 9.46
CA GLU A 44 16.11 10.69 9.49
C GLU A 44 17.39 10.26 8.77
N ALA A 45 17.86 9.03 9.02
CA ALA A 45 19.01 8.47 8.33
C ALA A 45 18.79 8.41 6.80
N ALA A 46 17.57 8.16 6.33
CA ALA A 46 17.25 8.19 4.90
C ALA A 46 17.46 9.60 4.31
N LEU A 47 17.01 10.65 4.99
CA LEU A 47 17.22 12.05 4.57
C LEU A 47 18.71 12.40 4.56
N ALA A 48 19.45 12.04 5.60
CA ALA A 48 20.90 12.26 5.69
C ALA A 48 21.67 11.54 4.56
N LEU A 49 21.25 10.33 4.18
CA LEU A 49 21.85 9.60 3.05
C LEU A 49 21.56 10.28 1.71
N ILE A 50 20.32 10.79 1.52
CA ILE A 50 19.91 11.52 0.31
C ILE A 50 20.85 12.72 0.10
N GLU A 51 21.03 13.55 1.12
CA GLU A 51 21.93 14.71 1.07
C GLU A 51 23.39 14.28 0.86
N LYS A 52 23.90 13.39 1.73
CA LYS A 52 25.31 12.97 1.75
C LYS A 52 25.79 12.42 0.42
N TYR A 53 25.01 11.58 -0.22
CA TYR A 53 25.39 10.88 -1.45
C TYR A 53 24.77 11.52 -2.69
N ARG A 54 24.05 12.64 -2.56
CA ARG A 54 23.35 13.30 -3.66
C ARG A 54 22.49 12.32 -4.44
N ILE A 55 21.71 11.52 -3.71
CA ILE A 55 20.86 10.48 -4.27
C ILE A 55 19.85 11.11 -5.22
N ASP A 56 19.78 10.60 -6.45
CA ASP A 56 18.85 11.07 -7.47
C ASP A 56 17.62 10.17 -7.61
N SER A 57 17.72 8.93 -7.14
CA SER A 57 16.61 7.97 -7.26
C SER A 57 16.46 7.13 -6.00
N ALA A 58 15.23 6.81 -5.63
CA ALA A 58 14.94 5.97 -4.45
C ALA A 58 13.65 5.18 -4.62
N GLN A 59 13.54 4.04 -3.90
CA GLN A 59 12.27 3.33 -3.77
C GLN A 59 11.83 3.27 -2.32
N PHE A 60 10.60 3.66 -2.07
CA PHE A 60 9.98 3.62 -0.75
C PHE A 60 8.68 2.81 -0.76
N VAL A 61 8.10 2.65 0.41
CA VAL A 61 6.72 2.20 0.62
C VAL A 61 5.95 3.29 1.38
N PRO A 62 4.61 3.34 1.30
CA PRO A 62 3.84 4.41 1.93
C PRO A 62 4.11 4.61 3.43
N THR A 63 4.39 3.54 4.18
CA THR A 63 4.78 3.64 5.60
C THR A 63 6.09 4.40 5.82
N HIS A 64 7.03 4.35 4.87
CA HIS A 64 8.25 5.17 4.93
C HIS A 64 7.90 6.66 4.81
N PHE A 65 7.01 7.03 3.88
CA PHE A 65 6.53 8.40 3.72
C PHE A 65 5.84 8.90 4.99
N ILE A 66 4.93 8.11 5.55
CA ILE A 66 4.24 8.45 6.80
C ILE A 66 5.24 8.72 7.93
N ARG A 67 6.24 7.85 8.10
CA ARG A 67 7.27 8.01 9.13
C ARG A 67 8.14 9.24 8.89
N MET A 68 8.50 9.55 7.66
CA MET A 68 9.25 10.77 7.33
C MET A 68 8.41 12.03 7.57
N LEU A 69 7.12 12.04 7.21
CA LEU A 69 6.22 13.17 7.46
C LEU A 69 5.95 13.41 8.95
N LYS A 70 6.08 12.38 9.80
CA LYS A 70 5.95 12.46 11.25
C LYS A 70 7.22 12.95 11.98
N LEU A 71 8.34 13.11 11.27
CA LEU A 71 9.51 13.79 11.83
C LEU A 71 9.17 15.26 12.15
N PRO A 72 9.77 15.86 13.19
CA PRO A 72 9.69 17.29 13.44
C PRO A 72 10.04 18.12 12.20
N ALA A 73 9.38 19.26 12.03
CA ALA A 73 9.60 20.13 10.86
C ALA A 73 11.07 20.53 10.72
N GLU A 74 11.72 20.84 11.85
CA GLU A 74 13.12 21.25 11.91
C GLU A 74 14.06 20.17 11.35
N ILE A 75 13.75 18.89 11.59
CA ILE A 75 14.52 17.76 11.03
C ILE A 75 14.25 17.62 9.54
N ARG A 76 12.99 17.72 9.10
CA ARG A 76 12.63 17.59 7.69
C ARG A 76 13.25 18.69 6.82
N GLU A 77 13.32 19.91 7.34
CA GLU A 77 13.85 21.10 6.66
C GLU A 77 15.38 21.18 6.73
N HIS A 78 16.02 20.40 7.61
CA HIS A 78 17.47 20.40 7.79
C HIS A 78 18.23 19.81 6.60
N TYR A 79 17.67 18.78 5.96
CA TYR A 79 18.37 18.03 4.92
C TYR A 79 18.03 18.50 3.49
N ASP A 80 19.06 18.64 2.65
CA ASP A 80 18.90 18.94 1.23
C ASP A 80 18.52 17.69 0.41
N VAL A 81 17.25 17.63 0.02
CA VAL A 81 16.70 16.55 -0.82
C VAL A 81 16.58 16.95 -2.30
N SER A 82 17.11 18.08 -2.72
CA SER A 82 16.98 18.65 -4.07
C SER A 82 17.63 17.82 -5.17
N SER A 83 18.48 16.85 -4.81
CA SER A 83 19.07 15.90 -5.76
C SER A 83 18.08 14.88 -6.30
N LEU A 84 16.95 14.64 -5.63
CA LEU A 84 15.95 13.66 -6.03
C LEU A 84 15.33 14.02 -7.38
N GLN A 85 15.29 13.05 -8.29
CA GLN A 85 14.72 13.16 -9.64
C GLN A 85 13.64 12.11 -9.88
N SER A 86 13.74 10.94 -9.22
CA SER A 86 12.80 9.84 -9.37
C SER A 86 12.63 9.09 -8.06
N VAL A 87 11.51 9.28 -7.40
CA VAL A 87 11.16 8.58 -6.16
C VAL A 87 10.00 7.64 -6.46
N ILE A 88 10.22 6.35 -6.27
CA ILE A 88 9.26 5.32 -6.62
C ILE A 88 8.62 4.79 -5.34
N HIS A 89 7.30 4.63 -5.33
CA HIS A 89 6.65 3.86 -4.28
C HIS A 89 5.67 2.83 -4.83
N ALA A 90 5.42 1.79 -4.06
CA ALA A 90 4.51 0.70 -4.38
C ALA A 90 4.24 -0.17 -3.14
N SER A 91 3.68 -1.35 -3.35
CA SER A 91 3.48 -2.45 -2.38
C SER A 91 2.31 -2.28 -1.41
N ALA A 92 1.80 -1.09 -1.23
CA ALA A 92 0.61 -0.79 -0.44
C ALA A 92 -0.07 0.48 -0.98
N PRO A 93 -1.36 0.67 -0.75
CA PRO A 93 -2.03 1.93 -1.02
C PRO A 93 -1.39 3.08 -0.26
N CYS A 94 -1.23 4.22 -0.94
CA CYS A 94 -0.72 5.43 -0.32
C CYS A 94 -1.89 6.39 -0.02
N PRO A 95 -2.14 6.76 1.27
CA PRO A 95 -3.18 7.71 1.59
C PRO A 95 -3.01 9.02 0.82
N VAL A 96 -4.11 9.54 0.27
CA VAL A 96 -4.09 10.76 -0.56
C VAL A 96 -3.37 11.92 0.14
N PRO A 97 -3.69 12.25 1.43
CA PRO A 97 -3.00 13.35 2.11
C PRO A 97 -1.49 13.12 2.30
N VAL A 98 -1.06 11.86 2.46
CA VAL A 98 0.36 11.51 2.59
C VAL A 98 1.10 11.80 1.28
N LYS A 99 0.56 11.35 0.16
CA LYS A 99 1.19 11.55 -1.15
C LYS A 99 1.17 13.02 -1.56
N GLU A 100 0.10 13.76 -1.27
CA GLU A 100 0.05 15.21 -1.47
C GLU A 100 1.16 15.94 -0.72
N GLN A 101 1.34 15.64 0.59
CA GLN A 101 2.38 16.24 1.40
C GLN A 101 3.78 15.87 0.90
N MET A 102 3.99 14.64 0.46
CA MET A 102 5.28 14.22 -0.11
C MET A 102 5.59 14.94 -1.42
N ILE A 103 4.60 15.10 -2.30
CA ILE A 103 4.76 15.88 -3.56
C ILE A 103 5.03 17.35 -3.24
N ALA A 104 4.34 17.93 -2.25
CA ALA A 104 4.58 19.31 -1.83
C ALA A 104 5.99 19.51 -1.27
N TRP A 105 6.52 18.52 -0.54
CA TRP A 105 7.86 18.58 0.06
C TRP A 105 8.98 18.29 -0.93
N TRP A 106 8.88 17.21 -1.71
CA TRP A 106 9.97 16.75 -2.59
C TRP A 106 9.84 17.20 -4.03
N GLY A 107 8.71 17.82 -4.39
CA GLY A 107 8.38 18.18 -5.76
C GLY A 107 7.73 17.03 -6.55
N PRO A 108 7.46 17.24 -7.84
CA PRO A 108 6.73 16.29 -8.69
C PRO A 108 7.63 15.15 -9.21
N VAL A 109 8.46 14.60 -8.34
CA VAL A 109 9.43 13.53 -8.66
C VAL A 109 8.94 12.14 -8.25
N ILE A 110 7.72 12.05 -7.69
CA ILE A 110 7.18 10.80 -7.14
C ILE A 110 6.44 10.02 -8.23
N HIS A 111 6.81 8.76 -8.36
CA HIS A 111 6.17 7.77 -9.21
C HIS A 111 5.53 6.68 -8.36
N GLU A 112 4.38 6.22 -8.79
CA GLU A 112 3.74 5.04 -8.21
C GLU A 112 3.58 3.97 -9.27
N PHE A 113 3.75 2.71 -8.88
CA PHE A 113 3.35 1.61 -9.72
C PHE A 113 2.56 0.56 -8.92
N TYR A 114 1.63 -0.08 -9.60
CA TYR A 114 0.90 -1.24 -9.12
C TYR A 114 1.28 -2.47 -9.95
N SER A 115 1.74 -3.51 -9.29
CA SER A 115 2.08 -4.81 -9.86
C SER A 115 2.26 -5.82 -8.73
N GLY A 116 2.30 -7.11 -9.06
CA GLY A 116 2.68 -8.19 -8.13
C GLY A 116 4.10 -8.70 -8.36
N THR A 117 4.51 -9.64 -7.52
CA THR A 117 5.67 -10.50 -7.78
C THR A 117 5.41 -11.35 -9.02
N GLU A 118 4.18 -11.78 -9.17
CA GLU A 118 3.60 -12.37 -10.38
C GLU A 118 3.44 -11.25 -11.43
N PRO A 119 4.20 -11.27 -12.54
CA PRO A 119 4.22 -10.17 -13.49
C PRO A 119 3.04 -10.20 -14.46
N VAL A 120 1.82 -10.39 -13.94
CA VAL A 120 0.59 -10.49 -14.74
C VAL A 120 0.23 -9.18 -15.43
N GLY A 121 0.61 -8.04 -14.84
CA GLY A 121 0.38 -6.71 -15.39
C GLY A 121 1.07 -5.64 -14.56
N MET A 122 1.01 -4.39 -15.04
CA MET A 122 1.58 -3.25 -14.33
C MET A 122 0.85 -1.96 -14.69
N CYS A 123 0.44 -1.19 -13.67
CA CYS A 123 0.05 0.20 -13.83
C CYS A 123 1.15 1.14 -13.33
N HIS A 124 1.17 2.36 -13.84
CA HIS A 124 2.13 3.40 -13.46
C HIS A 124 1.48 4.78 -13.52
N ILE A 125 1.90 5.66 -12.62
CA ILE A 125 1.46 7.06 -12.58
C ILE A 125 2.61 7.97 -12.12
N THR A 126 2.73 9.13 -12.74
CA THR A 126 3.62 10.21 -12.34
C THR A 126 2.94 11.15 -11.34
N SER A 127 3.70 12.02 -10.67
CA SER A 127 3.13 13.05 -9.79
C SER A 127 2.14 13.97 -10.50
N ALA A 128 2.44 14.37 -11.73
CA ALA A 128 1.58 15.28 -12.50
C ALA A 128 0.22 14.64 -12.84
N GLU A 129 0.24 13.40 -13.32
CA GLU A 129 -0.99 12.62 -13.57
C GLU A 129 -1.74 12.36 -12.28
N TRP A 130 -1.03 12.02 -11.21
CA TRP A 130 -1.66 11.71 -9.93
C TRP A 130 -2.37 12.93 -9.31
N LEU A 131 -1.83 14.13 -9.46
CA LEU A 131 -2.50 15.35 -8.98
C LEU A 131 -3.84 15.60 -9.70
N ALA A 132 -3.98 15.13 -10.94
CA ALA A 132 -5.25 15.17 -11.68
C ALA A 132 -6.16 13.97 -11.33
N HIS A 133 -5.58 12.83 -10.94
CA HIS A 133 -6.27 11.56 -10.63
C HIS A 133 -5.93 11.05 -9.23
N LYS A 134 -6.19 11.87 -8.20
CA LYS A 134 -5.83 11.59 -6.81
C LYS A 134 -6.39 10.25 -6.31
N GLY A 135 -5.51 9.41 -5.76
CA GLY A 135 -5.86 8.07 -5.26
C GLY A 135 -5.70 6.96 -6.31
N SER A 136 -5.45 7.30 -7.57
CA SER A 136 -5.18 6.31 -8.62
C SER A 136 -3.76 5.74 -8.50
N VAL A 137 -3.61 4.47 -8.90
CA VAL A 137 -2.32 3.79 -9.11
C VAL A 137 -1.86 3.81 -10.57
N GLY A 138 -2.57 4.56 -11.41
CA GLY A 138 -2.20 4.84 -12.80
C GLY A 138 -2.89 3.99 -13.86
N LYS A 139 -2.38 4.11 -15.08
CA LYS A 139 -2.83 3.33 -16.25
C LYS A 139 -1.95 2.11 -16.47
N ALA A 140 -2.51 1.10 -17.13
CA ALA A 140 -1.75 -0.07 -17.52
C ALA A 140 -0.61 0.31 -18.49
N VAL A 141 0.63 -0.03 -18.11
CA VAL A 141 1.83 0.11 -18.95
C VAL A 141 2.37 -1.25 -19.40
N ARG A 142 1.79 -2.33 -18.85
CA ARG A 142 2.00 -3.72 -19.26
C ARG A 142 0.69 -4.49 -19.10
N GLY A 143 0.28 -5.19 -20.14
CA GLY A 143 -1.01 -5.87 -20.25
C GLY A 143 -2.16 -4.89 -20.50
N THR A 144 -3.34 -5.44 -20.77
CA THR A 144 -4.59 -4.67 -20.86
C THR A 144 -5.37 -4.87 -19.57
N LEU A 145 -5.80 -3.78 -18.97
CA LEU A 145 -6.52 -3.79 -17.70
C LEU A 145 -8.01 -4.02 -17.92
N HIS A 146 -8.60 -4.91 -17.12
CA HIS A 146 -10.04 -5.19 -17.08
C HIS A 146 -10.52 -5.19 -15.63
N ILE A 147 -11.71 -4.63 -15.41
CA ILE A 147 -12.44 -4.77 -14.16
C ILE A 147 -13.59 -5.73 -14.43
N CYS A 148 -13.73 -6.77 -13.61
CA CYS A 148 -14.70 -7.82 -13.83
C CYS A 148 -15.58 -8.06 -12.60
N ASP A 149 -16.82 -8.53 -12.85
CA ASP A 149 -17.70 -9.06 -11.81
C ASP A 149 -17.18 -10.42 -11.27
N ASP A 150 -17.91 -11.03 -10.35
CA ASP A 150 -17.55 -12.33 -9.75
C ASP A 150 -17.61 -13.49 -10.77
N ASP A 151 -18.36 -13.33 -11.86
CA ASP A 151 -18.44 -14.29 -12.96
C ASP A 151 -17.34 -14.05 -14.01
N GLY A 152 -16.49 -13.04 -13.81
CA GLY A 152 -15.38 -12.70 -14.71
C GLY A 152 -15.77 -11.91 -15.95
N ASN A 153 -16.98 -11.36 -16.02
CA ASN A 153 -17.42 -10.51 -17.12
C ASN A 153 -16.94 -9.07 -16.94
N PRO A 154 -16.49 -8.37 -18.00
CA PRO A 154 -16.04 -6.99 -17.92
C PRO A 154 -17.14 -6.04 -17.45
N LEU A 155 -16.77 -5.11 -16.57
CA LEU A 155 -17.60 -4.05 -16.04
C LEU A 155 -17.29 -2.70 -16.72
N PRO A 156 -18.27 -1.79 -16.80
CA PRO A 156 -18.06 -0.45 -17.33
C PRO A 156 -17.20 0.40 -16.37
N PRO A 157 -16.65 1.54 -16.84
CA PRO A 157 -15.99 2.51 -15.97
C PRO A 157 -16.84 2.88 -14.76
N ARG A 158 -16.17 3.14 -13.64
CA ARG A 158 -16.75 3.43 -12.32
C ARG A 158 -17.44 2.25 -11.62
N ALA A 159 -17.62 1.14 -12.28
CA ALA A 159 -18.09 -0.08 -11.60
C ALA A 159 -16.90 -0.76 -10.90
N GLU A 160 -17.11 -1.14 -9.63
CA GLU A 160 -16.13 -1.84 -8.81
C GLU A 160 -16.18 -3.35 -9.06
N GLY A 161 -15.02 -3.96 -9.17
CA GLY A 161 -14.88 -5.41 -9.38
C GLY A 161 -13.44 -5.89 -9.24
N LEU A 162 -13.21 -7.15 -9.57
CA LEU A 162 -11.88 -7.75 -9.57
C LEU A 162 -11.01 -7.18 -10.70
N VAL A 163 -9.77 -6.88 -10.36
CA VAL A 163 -8.76 -6.37 -11.30
C VAL A 163 -8.09 -7.53 -12.02
N TYR A 164 -8.20 -7.54 -13.35
CA TYR A 164 -7.56 -8.52 -14.23
C TYR A 164 -6.64 -7.84 -15.25
N PHE A 165 -5.65 -8.59 -15.71
CA PHE A 165 -4.77 -8.20 -16.81
C PHE A 165 -4.79 -9.26 -17.91
N GLU A 166 -4.97 -8.81 -19.15
CA GLU A 166 -4.81 -9.58 -20.38
C GLU A 166 -3.41 -9.33 -20.97
N GLY A 167 -2.81 -10.36 -21.57
CA GLY A 167 -1.52 -10.23 -22.29
C GLY A 167 -0.30 -10.06 -21.38
N GLY A 168 -0.43 -10.29 -20.06
CA GLY A 168 0.68 -10.33 -19.12
C GLY A 168 1.54 -11.58 -19.28
N THR A 169 2.58 -11.68 -18.43
CA THR A 169 3.42 -12.89 -18.38
C THR A 169 2.60 -14.06 -17.83
N GLU A 170 2.74 -15.21 -18.47
CA GLU A 170 2.12 -16.44 -17.98
C GLU A 170 2.74 -16.87 -16.66
N VAL A 171 1.92 -17.05 -15.64
CA VAL A 171 2.33 -17.38 -14.26
C VAL A 171 1.76 -18.76 -13.90
N SER A 172 2.57 -19.58 -13.25
CA SER A 172 2.14 -20.82 -12.61
C SER A 172 2.78 -20.93 -11.22
N TYR A 173 1.99 -21.38 -10.25
CA TYR A 173 2.53 -21.70 -8.92
C TYR A 173 3.15 -23.09 -8.91
N HIS A 174 4.35 -23.18 -8.37
CA HIS A 174 5.07 -24.46 -8.32
C HIS A 174 4.32 -25.49 -7.49
N ASN A 175 4.02 -26.65 -8.09
CA ASN A 175 3.27 -27.76 -7.50
C ASN A 175 1.86 -27.40 -6.97
N ASP A 176 1.27 -26.28 -7.44
CA ASP A 176 -0.06 -25.85 -7.04
C ASP A 176 -0.90 -25.45 -8.27
N THR A 177 -1.46 -26.47 -8.92
CA THR A 177 -2.27 -26.30 -10.13
C THR A 177 -3.61 -25.66 -9.86
N GLU A 178 -4.19 -25.88 -8.68
CA GLU A 178 -5.49 -25.28 -8.32
C GLU A 178 -5.33 -23.79 -8.10
N LYS A 179 -4.35 -23.35 -7.32
CA LYS A 179 -4.04 -21.94 -7.16
C LYS A 179 -3.66 -21.27 -8.48
N THR A 180 -2.99 -21.98 -9.38
CA THR A 180 -2.68 -21.48 -10.73
C THR A 180 -3.94 -21.25 -11.57
N LYS A 181 -4.98 -22.08 -11.43
CA LYS A 181 -6.27 -21.88 -12.09
C LYS A 181 -7.06 -20.72 -11.48
N GLU A 182 -7.06 -20.59 -10.14
CA GLU A 182 -7.80 -19.56 -9.42
C GLU A 182 -7.41 -18.12 -9.80
N ILE A 183 -6.17 -17.90 -10.26
CA ILE A 183 -5.73 -16.57 -10.70
C ILE A 183 -6.20 -16.23 -12.12
N ARG A 184 -6.91 -17.11 -12.82
CA ARG A 184 -7.37 -16.88 -14.21
C ARG A 184 -8.89 -16.99 -14.31
N ASN A 185 -9.48 -16.09 -15.10
CA ASN A 185 -10.89 -16.19 -15.45
C ASN A 185 -11.09 -17.00 -16.76
N GLN A 186 -12.35 -17.11 -17.21
CA GLN A 186 -12.72 -17.82 -18.44
C GLN A 186 -12.13 -17.22 -19.72
N HIS A 187 -11.69 -15.97 -19.70
CA HIS A 187 -11.02 -15.27 -20.81
C HIS A 187 -9.51 -15.53 -20.84
N GLY A 188 -8.96 -16.24 -19.82
CA GLY A 188 -7.52 -16.43 -19.64
C GLY A 188 -6.80 -15.22 -19.05
N TRP A 189 -7.52 -14.19 -18.61
CA TRP A 189 -6.96 -13.03 -17.95
C TRP A 189 -6.55 -13.36 -16.50
N SER A 190 -5.45 -12.78 -16.05
CA SER A 190 -4.88 -13.08 -14.73
C SER A 190 -5.13 -11.96 -13.72
N THR A 191 -5.35 -12.32 -12.45
CA THR A 191 -5.58 -11.39 -11.33
C THR A 191 -4.54 -11.57 -10.24
N LEU A 192 -4.33 -10.51 -9.44
CA LEU A 192 -3.62 -10.53 -8.16
C LEU A 192 -4.57 -10.64 -6.95
N GLY A 193 -5.90 -10.70 -7.21
CA GLY A 193 -6.94 -10.76 -6.18
C GLY A 193 -7.29 -9.40 -5.56
N ASP A 194 -6.89 -8.31 -6.21
CA ASP A 194 -7.24 -6.96 -5.79
C ASP A 194 -8.58 -6.54 -6.41
N VAL A 195 -9.33 -5.72 -5.68
CA VAL A 195 -10.59 -5.10 -6.09
C VAL A 195 -10.34 -3.64 -6.40
N GLY A 196 -10.99 -3.12 -7.43
CA GLY A 196 -10.87 -1.73 -7.83
C GLY A 196 -11.81 -1.34 -8.96
N TRP A 197 -11.65 -0.15 -9.47
CA TRP A 197 -12.41 0.39 -10.57
C TRP A 197 -11.53 1.29 -11.44
N VAL A 198 -11.95 1.54 -12.67
CA VAL A 198 -11.28 2.49 -13.59
C VAL A 198 -12.17 3.69 -13.82
N ASP A 199 -11.56 4.88 -14.00
CA ASP A 199 -12.29 6.06 -14.49
C ASP A 199 -12.44 6.02 -16.02
N GLU A 200 -13.09 7.06 -16.57
CA GLU A 200 -13.33 7.19 -18.01
C GLU A 200 -12.03 7.36 -18.80
N ASP A 201 -10.97 7.82 -18.16
CA ASP A 201 -9.65 8.00 -18.75
C ASP A 201 -8.77 6.75 -18.63
N GLY A 202 -9.28 5.69 -17.97
CA GLY A 202 -8.61 4.40 -17.79
C GLY A 202 -7.58 4.37 -16.66
N TYR A 203 -7.65 5.30 -15.70
CA TYR A 203 -6.86 5.24 -14.46
C TYR A 203 -7.49 4.26 -13.47
N LEU A 204 -6.67 3.38 -12.91
CA LEU A 204 -7.07 2.38 -11.92
C LEU A 204 -7.05 2.97 -10.50
N TYR A 205 -8.12 2.72 -9.76
CA TYR A 205 -8.25 2.99 -8.34
C TYR A 205 -8.44 1.68 -7.59
N LEU A 206 -7.54 1.36 -6.67
CA LEU A 206 -7.65 0.15 -5.86
C LEU A 206 -8.50 0.43 -4.62
N THR A 207 -9.45 -0.46 -4.36
CA THR A 207 -10.30 -0.40 -3.16
C THR A 207 -9.68 -1.20 -2.03
N ASP A 208 -9.44 -2.51 -2.22
CA ASP A 208 -8.77 -3.41 -1.26
C ASP A 208 -8.47 -4.77 -1.92
N ARG A 209 -8.01 -5.73 -1.12
CA ARG A 209 -7.98 -7.14 -1.50
C ARG A 209 -9.28 -7.84 -1.19
N LYS A 210 -9.80 -8.64 -2.12
CA LYS A 210 -11.00 -9.45 -1.91
C LYS A 210 -10.92 -10.29 -0.61
N SER A 211 -9.74 -10.81 -0.27
CA SER A 211 -9.50 -11.62 0.93
C SER A 211 -9.57 -10.86 2.26
N PHE A 212 -9.55 -9.53 2.25
CA PHE A 212 -9.63 -8.68 3.46
C PHE A 212 -10.98 -7.99 3.63
N MET A 213 -11.85 -8.08 2.63
CA MET A 213 -13.19 -7.51 2.71
C MET A 213 -13.94 -8.05 3.93
N ILE A 214 -14.54 -7.14 4.68
CA ILE A 214 -15.35 -7.44 5.86
C ILE A 214 -16.81 -7.46 5.44
N ILE A 215 -17.55 -8.50 5.80
CA ILE A 215 -18.98 -8.61 5.51
C ILE A 215 -19.75 -8.40 6.82
N SER A 216 -20.23 -7.19 7.02
CA SER A 216 -20.97 -6.80 8.23
C SER A 216 -22.43 -6.50 7.92
N GLY A 217 -23.34 -7.33 8.42
CA GLY A 217 -24.78 -7.17 8.17
C GLY A 217 -25.15 -7.18 6.67
N GLY A 218 -24.42 -7.94 5.86
CA GLY A 218 -24.64 -8.02 4.42
C GLY A 218 -24.01 -6.86 3.61
N VAL A 219 -23.25 -5.96 4.26
CA VAL A 219 -22.55 -4.86 3.63
C VAL A 219 -21.07 -5.22 3.47
N ASN A 220 -20.54 -5.06 2.25
CA ASN A 220 -19.14 -5.19 1.97
C ASN A 220 -18.39 -3.93 2.44
N ILE A 221 -17.44 -4.11 3.35
CA ILE A 221 -16.63 -3.03 3.91
C ILE A 221 -15.17 -3.31 3.58
N TYR A 222 -14.51 -2.34 3.01
CA TYR A 222 -13.11 -2.43 2.65
C TYR A 222 -12.25 -1.76 3.74
N PRO A 223 -11.44 -2.55 4.48
CA PRO A 223 -10.59 -2.04 5.55
C PRO A 223 -9.70 -0.88 5.17
N GLN A 224 -9.20 -0.85 3.94
CA GLN A 224 -8.24 0.14 3.48
C GLN A 224 -8.78 1.59 3.54
N GLU A 225 -10.07 1.79 3.27
CA GLU A 225 -10.71 3.11 3.39
C GLU A 225 -10.62 3.65 4.82
N ILE A 226 -10.85 2.77 5.78
CA ILE A 226 -10.81 3.11 7.21
C ILE A 226 -9.37 3.33 7.68
N GLU A 227 -8.44 2.49 7.25
CA GLU A 227 -7.01 2.63 7.56
C GLU A 227 -6.45 3.95 7.01
N ASN A 228 -6.81 4.31 5.77
CA ASN A 228 -6.40 5.56 5.14
C ASN A 228 -6.89 6.80 5.90
N LEU A 229 -8.07 6.74 6.48
CA LEU A 229 -8.60 7.79 7.34
C LEU A 229 -7.85 7.82 8.67
N LEU A 230 -7.80 6.70 9.39
CA LEU A 230 -7.30 6.63 10.75
C LEU A 230 -5.81 6.94 10.87
N ILE A 231 -5.00 6.59 9.86
CA ILE A 231 -3.55 6.90 9.87
C ILE A 231 -3.27 8.41 9.88
N GLY A 232 -4.24 9.22 9.44
CA GLY A 232 -4.18 10.69 9.52
C GLY A 232 -4.40 11.26 10.91
N HIS A 233 -4.85 10.44 11.86
CA HIS A 233 -5.09 10.90 13.23
C HIS A 233 -3.77 11.16 13.97
N PRO A 234 -3.61 12.30 14.69
CA PRO A 234 -2.31 12.72 15.27
C PRO A 234 -1.76 11.77 16.34
N LYS A 235 -2.62 11.01 17.01
CA LYS A 235 -2.23 10.07 18.07
C LYS A 235 -1.99 8.64 17.58
N ILE A 236 -2.16 8.36 16.29
CA ILE A 236 -1.98 7.03 15.70
C ILE A 236 -0.63 6.97 14.99
N ALA A 237 0.24 6.04 15.39
CA ALA A 237 1.49 5.76 14.69
C ALA A 237 1.26 4.82 13.50
N ASP A 238 0.40 3.81 13.71
CA ASP A 238 0.05 2.80 12.71
C ASP A 238 -1.33 2.20 13.00
N VAL A 239 -2.00 1.64 11.99
CA VAL A 239 -3.34 1.06 12.14
C VAL A 239 -3.56 -0.11 11.19
N ALA A 240 -4.26 -1.11 11.68
CA ALA A 240 -4.81 -2.21 10.90
C ALA A 240 -6.32 -2.32 11.16
N VAL A 241 -7.10 -2.53 10.11
CA VAL A 241 -8.54 -2.77 10.23
C VAL A 241 -8.85 -4.19 9.75
N VAL A 242 -9.58 -4.94 10.58
CA VAL A 242 -9.93 -6.34 10.32
C VAL A 242 -11.37 -6.63 10.69
N GLY A 243 -11.95 -7.67 10.06
CA GLY A 243 -13.21 -8.25 10.46
C GLY A 243 -13.02 -9.20 11.65
N ALA A 244 -13.79 -9.00 12.70
CA ALA A 244 -13.89 -9.92 13.83
C ALA A 244 -15.30 -10.53 13.90
N PRO A 245 -15.48 -11.75 14.45
CA PRO A 245 -16.79 -12.37 14.57
C PRO A 245 -17.78 -11.50 15.34
N HIS A 246 -19.02 -11.42 14.85
CA HIS A 246 -20.14 -10.76 15.54
C HIS A 246 -21.40 -11.61 15.43
N PRO A 247 -22.13 -11.88 16.54
CA PRO A 247 -23.21 -12.85 16.56
C PRO A 247 -24.40 -12.49 15.66
N GLU A 248 -24.68 -11.20 15.46
CA GLU A 248 -25.83 -10.75 14.66
C GLU A 248 -25.41 -10.29 13.25
N MET A 249 -24.20 -9.74 13.09
CA MET A 249 -23.76 -9.11 11.85
C MET A 249 -22.85 -10.01 11.00
N GLY A 250 -22.50 -11.21 11.50
CA GLY A 250 -21.46 -12.05 10.91
C GLY A 250 -20.07 -11.54 11.28
N GLU A 251 -19.71 -10.37 10.77
CA GLU A 251 -18.46 -9.69 11.12
C GLU A 251 -18.72 -8.28 11.66
N GLN A 252 -17.80 -7.78 12.47
CA GLN A 252 -17.72 -6.38 12.87
C GLN A 252 -16.36 -5.78 12.51
N VAL A 253 -16.35 -4.49 12.27
CA VAL A 253 -15.13 -3.73 11.99
C VAL A 253 -14.37 -3.49 13.30
N VAL A 254 -13.12 -3.93 13.35
CA VAL A 254 -12.20 -3.69 14.47
C VAL A 254 -10.98 -2.93 13.94
N ALA A 255 -10.67 -1.80 14.55
CA ALA A 255 -9.41 -1.10 14.33
C ALA A 255 -8.39 -1.52 15.40
N VAL A 256 -7.24 -2.01 14.98
CA VAL A 256 -6.10 -2.31 15.86
C VAL A 256 -5.07 -1.22 15.66
N VAL A 257 -4.83 -0.44 16.70
CA VAL A 257 -4.07 0.80 16.65
C VAL A 257 -2.75 0.67 17.39
N GLN A 258 -1.68 1.10 16.76
CA GLN A 258 -0.41 1.40 17.41
C GLN A 258 -0.41 2.89 17.76
N PRO A 259 -0.40 3.28 19.04
CA PRO A 259 -0.37 4.69 19.44
C PRO A 259 0.99 5.34 19.12
N MET A 260 0.99 6.66 18.96
CA MET A 260 2.24 7.43 18.90
C MET A 260 3.02 7.27 20.22
N PRO A 261 4.36 7.34 20.18
CA PRO A 261 5.19 7.33 21.38
C PRO A 261 4.72 8.38 22.40
N GLY A 262 4.58 7.96 23.66
CA GLY A 262 4.11 8.82 24.76
C GLY A 262 2.58 8.96 24.88
N ILE A 263 1.82 8.36 23.97
CA ILE A 263 0.35 8.30 24.08
C ILE A 263 -0.06 7.03 24.83
N THR A 264 -0.84 7.20 25.90
CA THR A 264 -1.35 6.05 26.68
C THR A 264 -2.57 5.45 26.00
N PRO A 265 -2.54 4.13 25.69
CA PRO A 265 -3.71 3.44 25.15
C PRO A 265 -4.73 3.18 26.25
N ASP A 266 -5.86 3.89 26.18
CA ASP A 266 -6.95 3.76 27.15
C ASP A 266 -8.34 3.82 26.47
N ALA A 267 -9.39 3.70 27.25
CA ALA A 267 -10.75 3.76 26.76
C ALA A 267 -11.13 5.15 26.20
N GLY A 268 -10.49 6.21 26.70
CA GLY A 268 -10.68 7.58 26.22
C GLY A 268 -10.14 7.74 24.80
N LEU A 269 -8.92 7.25 24.55
CA LEU A 269 -8.33 7.24 23.22
C LEU A 269 -9.15 6.36 22.24
N ALA A 270 -9.64 5.21 22.68
CA ALA A 270 -10.49 4.35 21.85
C ALA A 270 -11.80 5.05 21.44
N ALA A 271 -12.44 5.78 22.38
CA ALA A 271 -13.63 6.58 22.10
C ALA A 271 -13.35 7.72 21.12
N GLU A 272 -12.25 8.46 21.32
CA GLU A 272 -11.81 9.55 20.43
C GLU A 272 -11.57 9.07 18.99
N ILE A 273 -10.89 7.93 18.81
CA ILE A 273 -10.65 7.33 17.49
C ILE A 273 -11.95 6.87 16.84
N THR A 274 -12.87 6.28 17.63
CA THR A 274 -14.18 5.85 17.13
C THR A 274 -15.02 7.06 16.68
N GLU A 275 -15.01 8.15 17.44
CA GLU A 275 -15.71 9.39 17.11
C GLU A 275 -15.12 10.01 15.85
N PHE A 276 -13.80 10.14 15.78
CA PHE A 276 -13.10 10.61 14.58
C PHE A 276 -13.50 9.80 13.33
N ALA A 277 -13.58 8.48 13.44
CA ALA A 277 -14.02 7.65 12.32
C ALA A 277 -15.49 7.91 11.94
N ARG A 278 -16.38 8.12 12.92
CA ARG A 278 -17.82 8.38 12.70
C ARG A 278 -18.08 9.72 12.04
N ASP A 279 -17.25 10.71 12.29
CA ASP A 279 -17.37 12.04 11.68
C ASP A 279 -17.04 12.04 10.20
N HIS A 280 -16.30 11.04 9.72
CA HIS A 280 -15.77 11.00 8.36
C HIS A 280 -16.26 9.80 7.53
N LEU A 281 -16.82 8.77 8.18
CA LEU A 281 -17.31 7.54 7.54
C LEU A 281 -18.77 7.29 7.89
N SER A 282 -19.45 6.49 7.04
CA SER A 282 -20.77 5.98 7.40
C SER A 282 -20.70 5.09 8.65
N HIS A 283 -21.77 5.07 9.45
CA HIS A 283 -21.83 4.29 10.70
C HIS A 283 -21.50 2.80 10.53
N VAL A 284 -21.80 2.22 9.37
CA VAL A 284 -21.53 0.80 9.11
C VAL A 284 -20.05 0.53 8.92
N LYS A 285 -19.30 1.51 8.40
CA LYS A 285 -17.85 1.43 8.18
C LYS A 285 -17.02 1.81 9.41
N ALA A 286 -17.56 2.66 10.28
CA ALA A 286 -16.84 3.09 11.48
C ALA A 286 -16.54 1.89 12.40
N PRO A 287 -15.31 1.80 12.94
CA PRO A 287 -14.94 0.72 13.85
C PRO A 287 -15.90 0.64 15.05
N ARG A 288 -16.42 -0.55 15.32
CA ARG A 288 -17.22 -0.83 16.52
C ARG A 288 -16.37 -1.09 17.75
N ARG A 289 -15.11 -1.44 17.52
CA ARG A 289 -14.13 -1.72 18.55
C ARG A 289 -12.76 -1.18 18.11
N VAL A 290 -12.05 -0.58 19.06
CA VAL A 290 -10.66 -0.15 18.91
C VAL A 290 -9.83 -0.89 19.93
N ASP A 291 -8.85 -1.67 19.46
CA ASP A 291 -7.87 -2.36 20.28
C ASP A 291 -6.49 -1.73 20.06
N PHE A 292 -5.58 -1.93 21.01
CA PHE A 292 -4.25 -1.37 20.94
C PHE A 292 -3.18 -2.46 20.93
N MET A 293 -2.13 -2.23 20.15
CA MET A 293 -0.90 -3.00 20.14
C MET A 293 0.29 -2.06 20.25
N GLU A 294 1.34 -2.48 20.95
CA GLU A 294 2.58 -1.73 21.06
C GLU A 294 3.27 -1.59 19.70
N GLU A 295 3.27 -2.67 18.90
CA GLU A 295 3.76 -2.69 17.51
C GLU A 295 2.87 -3.62 16.67
N LEU A 296 2.43 -3.13 15.52
CA LEU A 296 1.68 -3.96 14.57
C LEU A 296 2.63 -4.92 13.84
N PRO A 297 2.21 -6.19 13.62
CA PRO A 297 3.03 -7.17 12.94
C PRO A 297 3.25 -6.75 11.48
N ARG A 298 4.48 -6.38 11.16
CA ARG A 298 4.89 -6.01 9.81
C ARG A 298 6.03 -6.88 9.30
N HIS A 299 5.94 -7.19 8.03
CA HIS A 299 7.08 -7.73 7.31
C HIS A 299 8.21 -6.68 7.28
N PRO A 300 9.49 -7.08 7.22
CA PRO A 300 10.61 -6.14 7.12
C PRO A 300 10.52 -5.14 5.95
N THR A 301 9.70 -5.42 4.93
CA THR A 301 9.37 -4.46 3.84
C THR A 301 8.37 -3.39 4.23
N GLY A 302 7.84 -3.42 5.46
CA GLY A 302 6.77 -2.55 5.90
C GLY A 302 5.36 -3.05 5.60
N LYS A 303 5.18 -4.17 4.86
CA LYS A 303 3.87 -4.74 4.59
C LYS A 303 3.24 -5.29 5.87
N LEU A 304 2.01 -4.86 6.16
CA LEU A 304 1.24 -5.31 7.32
C LEU A 304 0.83 -6.78 7.17
N TYR A 305 1.06 -7.58 8.21
CA TYR A 305 0.54 -8.94 8.33
C TYR A 305 -0.89 -8.97 8.86
N LYS A 306 -1.81 -8.37 8.09
CA LYS A 306 -3.23 -8.22 8.45
C LYS A 306 -3.88 -9.57 8.81
N ARG A 307 -3.46 -10.66 8.13
CA ARG A 307 -3.94 -12.01 8.41
C ARG A 307 -3.66 -12.44 9.85
N LEU A 308 -2.46 -12.19 10.39
CA LEU A 308 -2.12 -12.56 11.77
C LEU A 308 -3.02 -11.85 12.78
N ILE A 309 -3.30 -10.57 12.54
CA ILE A 309 -4.21 -9.78 13.38
C ILE A 309 -5.62 -10.35 13.30
N ARG A 310 -6.15 -10.59 12.10
CA ARG A 310 -7.48 -11.16 11.89
C ARG A 310 -7.62 -12.53 12.55
N ASP A 311 -6.67 -13.42 12.34
CA ASP A 311 -6.71 -14.79 12.82
C ASP A 311 -6.74 -14.88 14.35
N ALA A 312 -6.13 -13.91 15.07
CA ALA A 312 -6.24 -13.78 16.52
C ALA A 312 -7.69 -13.59 17.00
N TYR A 313 -8.52 -12.85 16.25
CA TYR A 313 -9.95 -12.68 16.58
C TYR A 313 -10.80 -13.90 16.23
N TRP A 314 -10.33 -14.73 15.30
CA TRP A 314 -11.03 -15.94 14.86
C TRP A 314 -10.59 -17.20 15.59
N GLY A 315 -9.75 -17.10 16.62
CA GLY A 315 -9.23 -18.25 17.40
C GLY A 315 -8.29 -19.17 16.62
N LYS A 316 -7.71 -18.69 15.51
CA LYS A 316 -6.73 -19.42 14.70
C LYS A 316 -5.32 -18.97 15.13
N THR A 317 -4.72 -19.70 16.09
CA THR A 317 -3.42 -19.36 16.67
C THR A 317 -2.23 -20.00 15.98
N ASP A 318 -2.45 -20.99 15.09
CA ASP A 318 -1.39 -21.74 14.38
C ASP A 318 -1.29 -21.32 12.89
N THR A 319 -1.12 -20.03 12.61
CA THR A 319 -0.83 -19.59 11.26
C THR A 319 0.67 -19.47 11.04
N SER A 320 1.28 -20.51 10.46
CA SER A 320 2.63 -20.41 9.90
C SER A 320 2.70 -19.24 8.92
N ILE A 321 3.70 -18.39 9.08
CA ILE A 321 4.08 -17.35 8.14
C ILE A 321 4.61 -18.05 6.89
N VAL A 322 3.88 -17.99 5.78
CA VAL A 322 4.34 -18.43 4.47
C VAL A 322 4.54 -17.20 3.60
#